data_666c991401ded2cc7bfaec27fe67bf1c
#
_entry.id   666c991401ded2cc7bfaec27fe67bf1c
#
_cell.length_a   1.000
_cell.length_b   1.000
_cell.length_c   1.000
_cell.angle_alpha   90.00
_cell.angle_beta   90.00
_cell.angle_gamma   90.00
#
_symmetry.space_group_name_H-M   'P 1'
#
loop_
_entity.id
_entity.type
_entity.pdbx_description
1 polymer ?
#
loop_
_entity_poly.entity_id
_entity_poly.type
_entity_poly.pdbx_seq_one_letter_code
_entity_poly.pdbx_strand_id
1 'polypeptide(L)'
;QYGWAVGHDATILATQDGGANWTEQFRDIEREEGAPFLDVWFKDRQHGLVVGAYGALLETNDGGASWEEVGDRLENDDGFHLNAITAVKDAGILVVGEMGMMFRSADGGETWETLQSPYDGSLFGVLGTAQPSTVLAYGLRGHMFRSTDFGDSWQPVKIEAGRNGLQVSLSGGSLLADGSVVVVGNGGVVLKSDDDGQSFSVAGRPDRLSLAGVTANAQGNLVLVGQGGVRVASPTGLNLGQQ
;
A
#
# COMPACT_ATOMS: atom_id res chain seq x y z
N GLN A 1 16.88 -8.19 -11.64
CA GLN A 1 15.52 -7.82 -11.25
C GLN A 1 15.42 -6.30 -11.15
N TYR A 2 14.35 -5.72 -11.73
CA TYR A 2 14.06 -4.30 -11.63
C TYR A 2 13.26 -4.02 -10.37
N GLY A 3 13.43 -2.84 -9.79
CA GLY A 3 12.66 -2.36 -8.65
C GLY A 3 12.78 -0.84 -8.51
N TRP A 4 11.79 -0.24 -7.85
CA TRP A 4 11.75 1.19 -7.56
C TRP A 4 11.45 1.42 -6.09
N ALA A 5 11.92 2.54 -5.57
CA ALA A 5 11.66 2.99 -4.22
C ALA A 5 11.47 4.50 -4.21
N VAL A 6 10.55 4.96 -3.37
CA VAL A 6 10.23 6.38 -3.23
C VAL A 6 10.35 6.82 -1.77
N GLY A 7 10.48 8.13 -1.53
CA GLY A 7 10.61 8.64 -0.17
C GLY A 7 10.68 10.14 -0.05
N HIS A 8 11.33 10.59 1.03
CA HIS A 8 11.52 12.01 1.33
C HIS A 8 12.26 12.76 0.22
N ASP A 9 12.14 14.09 0.24
CA ASP A 9 12.74 14.99 -0.75
C ASP A 9 12.25 14.69 -2.17
N ALA A 10 11.00 14.23 -2.32
CA ALA A 10 10.43 13.79 -3.58
C ALA A 10 11.38 12.86 -4.36
N THR A 11 12.01 11.92 -3.70
CA THR A 11 13.04 11.06 -4.30
C THR A 11 12.45 9.81 -4.90
N ILE A 12 12.92 9.44 -6.12
CA ILE A 12 12.63 8.16 -6.79
C ILE A 12 13.96 7.48 -7.09
N LEU A 13 14.14 6.27 -6.61
CA LEU A 13 15.30 5.42 -6.87
C LEU A 13 14.89 4.21 -7.70
N ALA A 14 15.77 3.72 -8.55
CA ALA A 14 15.60 2.48 -9.29
C ALA A 14 16.79 1.54 -9.15
N THR A 15 16.51 0.25 -9.18
CA THR A 15 17.51 -0.82 -9.28
C THR A 15 17.26 -1.69 -10.50
N GLN A 16 18.31 -2.23 -11.08
CA GLN A 16 18.26 -3.20 -12.19
C GLN A 16 18.86 -4.55 -11.80
N ASP A 17 19.43 -4.65 -10.61
CA ASP A 17 20.19 -5.80 -10.12
C ASP A 17 19.60 -6.42 -8.83
N GLY A 18 18.33 -6.15 -8.55
CA GLY A 18 17.62 -6.72 -7.40
C GLY A 18 17.93 -6.03 -6.08
N GLY A 19 18.29 -4.75 -6.13
CA GLY A 19 18.54 -3.94 -4.94
C GLY A 19 20.00 -3.90 -4.50
N ALA A 20 20.93 -4.52 -5.26
CA ALA A 20 22.35 -4.45 -4.94
C ALA A 20 22.92 -3.03 -5.17
N ASN A 21 22.43 -2.36 -6.22
CA ASN A 21 22.74 -0.95 -6.48
C ASN A 21 21.46 -0.19 -6.81
N TRP A 22 21.41 1.08 -6.38
CA TRP A 22 20.30 1.98 -6.62
C TRP A 22 20.80 3.26 -7.31
N THR A 23 20.03 3.72 -8.29
CA THR A 23 20.29 4.96 -9.04
C THR A 23 19.13 5.92 -8.80
N GLU A 24 19.42 7.19 -8.50
CA GLU A 24 18.44 8.24 -8.41
C GLU A 24 17.92 8.58 -9.81
N GLN A 25 16.60 8.50 -10.00
CA GLN A 25 15.91 8.85 -11.24
C GLN A 25 15.24 10.23 -11.15
N PHE A 26 14.80 10.60 -9.96
CA PHE A 26 14.12 11.86 -9.70
C PHE A 26 14.42 12.34 -8.29
N ARG A 27 14.54 13.64 -8.10
CA ARG A 27 14.60 14.30 -6.81
C ARG A 27 14.20 15.76 -6.96
N ASP A 28 13.30 16.22 -6.08
CA ASP A 28 12.89 17.63 -6.03
C ASP A 28 12.71 18.09 -4.58
N ILE A 29 13.76 18.68 -4.01
CA ILE A 29 13.78 19.18 -2.64
C ILE A 29 13.00 20.48 -2.46
N GLU A 30 12.69 21.17 -3.55
CA GLU A 30 11.94 22.43 -3.52
C GLU A 30 10.43 22.19 -3.61
N ARG A 31 10.03 21.02 -4.12
CA ARG A 31 8.63 20.62 -4.19
C ARG A 31 8.06 20.51 -2.78
N GLU A 32 7.10 21.41 -2.46
CA GLU A 32 6.42 21.43 -1.16
C GLU A 32 7.39 21.20 0.04
N GLU A 33 8.55 21.89 0.00
CA GLU A 33 9.61 21.79 1.01
C GLU A 33 10.17 20.37 1.19
N GLY A 34 10.29 19.59 0.11
CA GLY A 34 10.80 18.21 0.14
C GLY A 34 9.74 17.18 0.55
N ALA A 35 8.47 17.45 0.27
CA ALA A 35 7.37 16.55 0.58
C ALA A 35 7.60 15.13 0.01
N PRO A 36 7.33 14.07 0.80
CA PRO A 36 7.65 12.71 0.38
C PRO A 36 6.72 12.20 -0.71
N PHE A 37 7.26 11.36 -1.58
CA PHE A 37 6.47 10.34 -2.25
C PHE A 37 6.22 9.17 -1.29
N LEU A 38 5.02 8.59 -1.33
CA LEU A 38 4.53 7.65 -0.34
C LEU A 38 4.40 6.22 -0.88
N ASP A 39 4.06 6.07 -2.16
CA ASP A 39 3.97 4.75 -2.80
C ASP A 39 4.29 4.81 -4.30
N VAL A 40 4.67 3.66 -4.87
CA VAL A 40 5.05 3.51 -6.27
C VAL A 40 4.51 2.23 -6.85
N TRP A 41 3.95 2.31 -8.04
CA TRP A 41 3.46 1.18 -8.79
C TRP A 41 3.97 1.19 -10.23
N PHE A 42 4.36 0.04 -10.75
CA PHE A 42 4.77 -0.16 -12.13
C PHE A 42 3.93 -1.25 -12.78
N LYS A 43 3.34 -0.94 -13.92
CA LYS A 43 2.62 -1.89 -14.77
C LYS A 43 3.60 -2.86 -15.45
N ASP A 44 4.71 -2.30 -15.90
CA ASP A 44 5.82 -2.98 -16.57
C ASP A 44 7.11 -2.18 -16.36
N ARG A 45 8.15 -2.43 -17.14
CA ARG A 45 9.44 -1.73 -17.01
C ARG A 45 9.45 -0.29 -17.53
N GLN A 46 8.42 0.10 -18.28
CA GLN A 46 8.35 1.42 -18.92
C GLN A 46 7.34 2.32 -18.22
N HIS A 47 6.19 1.77 -17.80
CA HIS A 47 5.04 2.52 -17.33
C HIS A 47 4.89 2.39 -15.82
N GLY A 48 4.97 3.51 -15.13
CA GLY A 48 4.85 3.56 -13.67
C GLY A 48 4.19 4.84 -13.18
N LEU A 49 3.62 4.75 -11.98
CA LEU A 49 2.99 5.85 -11.26
C LEU A 49 3.58 5.95 -9.85
N VAL A 50 3.73 7.18 -9.39
CA VAL A 50 4.13 7.52 -8.02
C VAL A 50 3.07 8.41 -7.40
N VAL A 51 2.68 8.10 -6.17
CA VAL A 51 1.76 8.91 -5.38
C VAL A 51 2.44 9.45 -4.13
N GLY A 52 1.94 10.57 -3.59
CA GLY A 52 2.60 11.16 -2.44
C GLY A 52 1.84 12.28 -1.75
N ALA A 53 2.56 13.00 -0.92
CA ALA A 53 2.05 14.11 -0.14
C ALA A 53 1.56 15.25 -1.05
N TYR A 54 0.59 16.01 -0.54
CA TYR A 54 -0.02 17.16 -1.20
C TYR A 54 -0.59 16.84 -2.59
N GLY A 55 -1.20 15.66 -2.75
CA GLY A 55 -1.86 15.25 -3.99
C GLY A 55 -0.90 14.85 -5.11
N ALA A 56 0.38 14.61 -4.80
CA ALA A 56 1.36 14.19 -5.82
C ALA A 56 0.89 12.96 -6.58
N LEU A 57 0.86 13.06 -7.90
CA LEU A 57 0.74 11.95 -8.83
C LEU A 57 1.71 12.21 -9.99
N LEU A 58 2.72 11.37 -10.13
CA LEU A 58 3.69 11.42 -11.22
C LEU A 58 3.60 10.17 -12.07
N GLU A 59 3.87 10.33 -13.36
CA GLU A 59 3.87 9.26 -14.35
C GLU A 59 5.23 9.15 -15.05
N THR A 60 5.63 7.93 -15.37
CA THR A 60 6.69 7.65 -16.34
C THR A 60 6.21 6.70 -17.41
N ASN A 61 6.65 6.96 -18.65
CA ASN A 61 6.38 6.11 -19.82
C ASN A 61 7.70 5.56 -20.44
N ASP A 62 8.83 5.79 -19.78
CA ASP A 62 10.18 5.44 -20.26
C ASP A 62 11.04 4.73 -19.20
N GLY A 63 10.40 4.16 -18.18
CA GLY A 63 11.06 3.42 -17.11
C GLY A 63 11.76 4.31 -16.09
N GLY A 64 11.33 5.57 -15.99
CA GLY A 64 11.85 6.56 -15.06
C GLY A 64 13.04 7.36 -15.60
N ALA A 65 13.29 7.34 -16.93
CA ALA A 65 14.23 8.28 -17.55
C ALA A 65 13.68 9.72 -17.50
N SER A 66 12.34 9.85 -17.54
CA SER A 66 11.61 11.08 -17.24
C SER A 66 10.39 10.82 -16.38
N TRP A 67 9.99 11.81 -15.59
CA TRP A 67 8.79 11.80 -14.76
C TRP A 67 7.98 13.08 -15.01
N GLU A 68 6.69 12.92 -15.22
CA GLU A 68 5.75 14.01 -15.49
C GLU A 68 4.73 14.10 -14.34
N GLU A 69 4.45 15.31 -13.86
CA GLU A 69 3.41 15.53 -12.86
C GLU A 69 2.05 15.57 -13.55
N VAL A 70 1.14 14.69 -13.11
CA VAL A 70 -0.20 14.48 -13.70
C VAL A 70 -1.29 14.54 -12.62
N GLY A 71 -1.03 15.21 -11.50
CA GLY A 71 -1.96 15.34 -10.38
C GLY A 71 -3.26 16.04 -10.73
N ASP A 72 -3.27 16.87 -11.76
CA ASP A 72 -4.45 17.54 -12.31
C ASP A 72 -5.49 16.58 -12.93
N ARG A 73 -5.12 15.31 -13.16
CA ARG A 73 -6.08 14.26 -13.56
C ARG A 73 -7.00 13.81 -12.43
N LEU A 74 -6.69 14.18 -11.16
CA LEU A 74 -7.46 13.81 -9.97
C LEU A 74 -8.30 15.00 -9.47
N GLU A 75 -9.52 14.74 -9.04
CA GLU A 75 -10.34 15.72 -8.32
C GLU A 75 -9.86 15.84 -6.86
N ASN A 76 -8.73 16.50 -6.64
CA ASN A 76 -8.09 16.67 -5.32
C ASN A 76 -7.62 18.11 -5.09
N ASP A 77 -8.54 19.06 -5.25
CA ASP A 77 -8.26 20.50 -5.15
C ASP A 77 -7.71 20.93 -3.77
N ASP A 78 -8.07 20.20 -2.71
CA ASP A 78 -7.58 20.44 -1.35
C ASP A 78 -6.14 19.91 -1.12
N GLY A 79 -5.56 19.19 -2.07
CA GLY A 79 -4.21 18.65 -1.98
C GLY A 79 -4.03 17.62 -0.87
N PHE A 80 -5.05 16.78 -0.60
CA PHE A 80 -4.93 15.69 0.35
C PHE A 80 -3.86 14.69 -0.09
N HIS A 81 -3.16 14.12 0.89
CA HIS A 81 -2.10 13.13 0.63
C HIS A 81 -2.69 11.86 -0.01
N LEU A 82 -2.00 11.38 -1.04
CA LEU A 82 -2.27 10.09 -1.68
C LEU A 82 -1.33 9.06 -1.07
N ASN A 83 -1.86 8.19 -0.22
CA ASN A 83 -1.05 7.35 0.67
C ASN A 83 -0.58 6.04 0.05
N ALA A 84 -1.38 5.45 -0.84
CA ALA A 84 -1.06 4.15 -1.44
C ALA A 84 -1.72 3.97 -2.80
N ILE A 85 -1.08 3.16 -3.66
CA ILE A 85 -1.54 2.80 -5.00
C ILE A 85 -1.40 1.30 -5.21
N THR A 86 -2.38 0.66 -5.87
CA THR A 86 -2.31 -0.77 -6.20
C THR A 86 -2.97 -1.10 -7.52
N ALA A 87 -2.49 -2.16 -8.18
CA ALA A 87 -3.26 -2.80 -9.24
C ALA A 87 -4.37 -3.68 -8.64
N VAL A 88 -5.53 -3.66 -9.28
CA VAL A 88 -6.66 -4.54 -9.00
C VAL A 88 -6.82 -5.49 -10.18
N LYS A 89 -6.72 -6.78 -9.89
CA LYS A 89 -6.71 -7.84 -10.91
C LYS A 89 -7.92 -7.74 -11.85
N ASP A 90 -7.65 -7.78 -13.15
CA ASP A 90 -8.63 -7.73 -14.24
C ASP A 90 -9.56 -6.48 -14.20
N ALA A 91 -9.12 -5.39 -13.54
CA ALA A 91 -9.92 -4.17 -13.39
C ALA A 91 -9.13 -2.89 -13.71
N GLY A 92 -8.04 -2.61 -13.00
CA GLY A 92 -7.27 -1.39 -13.19
C GLY A 92 -6.39 -1.04 -12.00
N ILE A 93 -6.36 0.22 -11.65
CA ILE A 93 -5.55 0.79 -10.57
C ILE A 93 -6.47 1.49 -9.57
N LEU A 94 -6.14 1.43 -8.28
CA LEU A 94 -6.84 2.15 -7.23
C LEU A 94 -5.84 2.89 -6.34
N VAL A 95 -6.14 4.15 -6.02
CA VAL A 95 -5.38 5.02 -5.10
C VAL A 95 -6.24 5.35 -3.90
N VAL A 96 -5.64 5.39 -2.72
CA VAL A 96 -6.30 5.83 -1.48
C VAL A 96 -5.47 6.89 -0.77
N GLY A 97 -6.14 7.72 0.03
CA GLY A 97 -5.49 8.84 0.69
C GLY A 97 -6.12 9.29 1.99
N GLU A 98 -5.83 10.52 2.34
CA GLU A 98 -6.40 11.21 3.50
C GLU A 98 -7.89 11.51 3.31
N MET A 99 -8.58 11.74 4.42
CA MET A 99 -10.00 12.13 4.45
C MET A 99 -10.93 11.23 3.63
N GLY A 100 -10.55 9.95 3.50
CA GLY A 100 -11.30 8.98 2.73
C GLY A 100 -11.17 9.14 1.22
N MET A 101 -10.21 9.91 0.71
CA MET A 101 -10.00 10.04 -0.73
C MET A 101 -9.70 8.70 -1.38
N MET A 102 -10.42 8.40 -2.45
CA MET A 102 -10.26 7.17 -3.23
C MET A 102 -10.48 7.48 -4.70
N PHE A 103 -9.56 7.01 -5.55
CA PHE A 103 -9.63 7.17 -7.00
C PHE A 103 -9.36 5.84 -7.68
N ARG A 104 -10.04 5.58 -8.79
CA ARG A 104 -9.75 4.44 -9.67
C ARG A 104 -9.49 4.86 -11.10
N SER A 105 -8.68 4.07 -11.77
CA SER A 105 -8.42 4.17 -13.21
C SER A 105 -8.54 2.80 -13.85
N ALA A 106 -9.31 2.69 -14.92
CA ALA A 106 -9.46 1.46 -15.71
C ALA A 106 -8.55 1.43 -16.95
N ASP A 107 -7.85 2.52 -17.25
CA ASP A 107 -7.07 2.74 -18.48
C ASP A 107 -5.56 2.92 -18.23
N GLY A 108 -5.10 2.57 -17.01
CA GLY A 108 -3.67 2.62 -16.66
C GLY A 108 -3.19 3.96 -16.13
N GLY A 109 -4.10 4.84 -15.68
CA GLY A 109 -3.78 6.15 -15.10
C GLY A 109 -4.05 7.34 -16.03
N GLU A 110 -4.56 7.09 -17.23
CA GLU A 110 -4.91 8.17 -18.19
C GLU A 110 -6.11 8.98 -17.70
N THR A 111 -7.16 8.29 -17.23
CA THR A 111 -8.33 8.92 -16.61
C THR A 111 -8.65 8.32 -15.25
N TRP A 112 -9.21 9.13 -14.36
CA TRP A 112 -9.51 8.76 -12.99
C TRP A 112 -10.95 9.11 -12.63
N GLU A 113 -11.55 8.26 -11.82
CA GLU A 113 -12.87 8.44 -11.24
C GLU A 113 -12.76 8.53 -9.72
N THR A 114 -13.38 9.56 -9.12
CA THR A 114 -13.51 9.70 -7.67
C THR A 114 -14.55 8.72 -7.14
N LEU A 115 -14.18 7.91 -6.16
CA LEU A 115 -15.06 6.91 -5.57
C LEU A 115 -15.72 7.41 -4.30
N GLN A 116 -16.92 6.90 -4.01
CA GLN A 116 -17.56 7.08 -2.71
C GLN A 116 -16.87 6.21 -1.66
N SER A 117 -16.14 6.84 -0.75
CA SER A 117 -15.46 6.13 0.33
C SER A 117 -16.44 5.61 1.38
N PRO A 118 -16.20 4.43 1.95
CA PRO A 118 -16.96 3.91 3.10
C PRO A 118 -16.54 4.54 4.43
N TYR A 119 -15.52 5.41 4.46
CA TYR A 119 -14.90 5.97 5.65
C TYR A 119 -14.34 7.37 5.42
N ASP A 120 -14.62 8.30 6.32
CA ASP A 120 -14.16 9.70 6.22
C ASP A 120 -12.74 9.92 6.78
N GLY A 121 -12.12 8.91 7.35
CA GLY A 121 -10.74 8.99 7.88
C GLY A 121 -9.70 8.53 6.88
N SER A 122 -8.43 8.75 7.22
CA SER A 122 -7.30 8.40 6.36
C SER A 122 -7.19 6.89 6.14
N LEU A 123 -7.04 6.51 4.89
CA LEU A 123 -6.69 5.17 4.43
C LEU A 123 -5.18 5.18 4.12
N PHE A 124 -4.42 4.31 4.78
CA PHE A 124 -2.96 4.26 4.66
C PHE A 124 -2.47 3.17 3.72
N GLY A 125 -3.35 2.26 3.32
CA GLY A 125 -3.00 1.21 2.40
C GLY A 125 -4.19 0.72 1.58
N VAL A 126 -3.87 0.23 0.41
CA VAL A 126 -4.77 -0.41 -0.53
C VAL A 126 -4.07 -1.64 -1.12
N LEU A 127 -4.80 -2.73 -1.31
CA LEU A 127 -4.22 -3.99 -1.76
C LEU A 127 -5.19 -4.77 -2.64
N GLY A 128 -4.83 -5.00 -3.89
CA GLY A 128 -5.53 -5.93 -4.76
C GLY A 128 -5.33 -7.38 -4.29
N THR A 129 -6.38 -8.19 -4.36
CA THR A 129 -6.31 -9.60 -3.96
C THR A 129 -6.08 -10.53 -5.16
N ALA A 130 -6.07 -11.84 -4.92
CA ALA A 130 -5.95 -12.84 -5.99
C ALA A 130 -7.21 -12.94 -6.87
N GLN A 131 -8.36 -12.43 -6.40
CA GLN A 131 -9.63 -12.46 -7.14
C GLN A 131 -9.79 -11.24 -8.06
N PRO A 132 -10.43 -11.40 -9.23
CA PRO A 132 -10.75 -10.28 -10.11
C PRO A 132 -11.55 -9.19 -9.39
N SER A 133 -11.29 -7.94 -9.75
CA SER A 133 -11.99 -6.74 -9.26
C SER A 133 -12.05 -6.61 -7.72
N THR A 134 -11.25 -7.41 -7.00
CA THR A 134 -11.30 -7.48 -5.54
C THR A 134 -10.14 -6.74 -4.90
N VAL A 135 -10.45 -5.86 -3.95
CA VAL A 135 -9.49 -4.97 -3.31
C VAL A 135 -9.83 -4.73 -1.85
N LEU A 136 -8.81 -4.53 -1.04
CA LEU A 136 -8.88 -4.14 0.37
C LEU A 136 -8.37 -2.71 0.51
N ALA A 137 -9.07 -1.89 1.30
CA ALA A 137 -8.60 -0.58 1.74
C ALA A 137 -8.58 -0.55 3.26
N TYR A 138 -7.50 -0.05 3.86
CA TYR A 138 -7.32 -0.06 5.31
C TYR A 138 -6.53 1.15 5.81
N GLY A 139 -6.70 1.49 7.09
CA GLY A 139 -6.00 2.66 7.62
C GLY A 139 -6.23 2.94 9.09
N LEU A 140 -6.68 4.15 9.35
CA LEU A 140 -6.78 4.73 10.70
C LEU A 140 -7.69 3.89 11.61
N ARG A 141 -7.27 3.71 12.87
CA ARG A 141 -8.02 3.01 13.94
C ARG A 141 -8.45 1.57 13.60
N GLY A 142 -7.72 0.89 12.71
CA GLY A 142 -8.00 -0.49 12.37
C GLY A 142 -9.17 -0.69 11.41
N HIS A 143 -9.69 0.39 10.83
CA HIS A 143 -10.71 0.28 9.79
C HIS A 143 -10.13 -0.44 8.56
N MET A 144 -10.89 -1.42 8.08
CA MET A 144 -10.60 -2.16 6.86
C MET A 144 -11.90 -2.47 6.13
N PHE A 145 -11.87 -2.27 4.82
CA PHE A 145 -13.00 -2.50 3.93
C PHE A 145 -12.58 -3.36 2.75
N ARG A 146 -13.51 -4.16 2.24
CA ARG A 146 -13.33 -5.01 1.07
C ARG A 146 -14.37 -4.66 0.01
N SER A 147 -13.92 -4.51 -1.21
CA SER A 147 -14.75 -4.41 -2.42
C SER A 147 -14.51 -5.63 -3.31
N THR A 148 -15.53 -6.09 -4.04
CA THR A 148 -15.46 -7.14 -5.04
C THR A 148 -15.87 -6.66 -6.43
N ASP A 149 -16.06 -5.36 -6.59
CA ASP A 149 -16.57 -4.68 -7.77
C ASP A 149 -15.76 -3.43 -8.11
N PHE A 150 -14.42 -3.51 -7.86
CA PHE A 150 -13.47 -2.45 -8.16
C PHE A 150 -13.80 -1.11 -7.48
N GLY A 151 -14.43 -1.15 -6.31
CA GLY A 151 -14.70 0.02 -5.49
C GLY A 151 -16.09 0.63 -5.68
N ASP A 152 -17.00 0.02 -6.46
CA ASP A 152 -18.39 0.48 -6.56
C ASP A 152 -19.13 0.31 -5.23
N SER A 153 -18.82 -0.75 -4.49
CA SER A 153 -19.35 -0.97 -3.15
C SER A 153 -18.31 -1.53 -2.19
N TRP A 154 -18.45 -1.20 -0.91
CA TRP A 154 -17.52 -1.59 0.15
C TRP A 154 -18.24 -2.23 1.32
N GLN A 155 -17.65 -3.29 1.86
CA GLN A 155 -18.12 -3.96 3.08
C GLN A 155 -17.03 -3.90 4.14
N PRO A 156 -17.38 -3.62 5.42
CA PRO A 156 -16.42 -3.67 6.51
C PRO A 156 -15.91 -5.11 6.70
N VAL A 157 -14.60 -5.25 6.87
CA VAL A 157 -13.97 -6.55 7.06
C VAL A 157 -14.03 -6.97 8.52
N LYS A 158 -14.36 -8.24 8.77
CA LYS A 158 -14.34 -8.81 10.11
C LYS A 158 -12.89 -9.07 10.55
N ILE A 159 -12.47 -8.38 11.62
CA ILE A 159 -11.17 -8.59 12.28
C ILE A 159 -11.40 -9.21 13.64
N GLU A 160 -10.83 -10.38 13.92
CA GLU A 160 -11.03 -11.11 15.18
C GLU A 160 -10.11 -10.55 16.29
N ALA A 161 -10.34 -9.32 16.72
CA ALA A 161 -9.51 -8.55 17.65
C ALA A 161 -10.08 -8.46 19.09
N GLY A 162 -10.91 -9.41 19.50
CA GLY A 162 -11.54 -9.42 20.83
C GLY A 162 -12.71 -8.43 20.95
N ARG A 163 -13.12 -8.13 22.21
CA ARG A 163 -14.40 -7.41 22.47
C ARG A 163 -14.43 -5.95 21.99
N ASN A 164 -13.28 -5.28 21.96
CA ASN A 164 -13.20 -3.85 21.62
C ASN A 164 -12.81 -3.58 20.16
N GLY A 165 -12.66 -4.63 19.34
CA GLY A 165 -12.13 -4.48 17.99
C GLY A 165 -10.68 -4.02 17.95
N LEU A 166 -10.14 -3.83 16.76
CA LEU A 166 -8.81 -3.29 16.56
C LEU A 166 -8.85 -1.76 16.61
N GLN A 167 -7.95 -1.14 17.41
CA GLN A 167 -7.92 0.32 17.60
C GLN A 167 -6.61 0.95 17.11
N VAL A 168 -5.71 0.14 16.53
CA VAL A 168 -4.42 0.61 16.01
C VAL A 168 -4.50 0.83 14.50
N SER A 169 -3.73 1.78 13.98
CA SER A 169 -3.69 2.03 12.55
C SER A 169 -2.96 0.90 11.82
N LEU A 170 -3.47 0.58 10.64
CA LEU A 170 -2.92 -0.39 9.69
C LEU A 170 -2.11 0.38 8.63
N SER A 171 -0.88 -0.06 8.36
CA SER A 171 0.08 0.73 7.58
C SER A 171 0.48 0.09 6.27
N GLY A 172 0.65 -1.24 6.21
CA GLY A 172 1.11 -1.92 5.01
C GLY A 172 0.57 -3.33 4.90
N GLY A 173 0.51 -3.85 3.68
CA GLY A 173 0.03 -5.20 3.42
C GLY A 173 0.66 -5.84 2.20
N SER A 174 0.48 -7.14 2.08
CA SER A 174 0.97 -7.93 0.95
C SER A 174 0.05 -9.11 0.65
N LEU A 175 -0.21 -9.34 -0.62
CA LEU A 175 -0.73 -10.61 -1.13
C LEU A 175 0.45 -11.57 -1.27
N LEU A 176 0.42 -12.67 -0.56
CA LEU A 176 1.50 -13.66 -0.58
C LEU A 176 1.33 -14.66 -1.72
N ALA A 177 2.41 -15.37 -2.05
CA ALA A 177 2.43 -16.32 -3.16
C ALA A 177 1.47 -17.52 -2.98
N ASP A 178 1.10 -17.84 -1.74
CA ASP A 178 0.12 -18.88 -1.40
C ASP A 178 -1.34 -18.38 -1.48
N GLY A 179 -1.55 -17.10 -1.83
CA GLY A 179 -2.85 -16.45 -1.90
C GLY A 179 -3.36 -15.87 -0.57
N SER A 180 -2.64 -16.07 0.52
CA SER A 180 -2.97 -15.41 1.79
C SER A 180 -2.66 -13.91 1.74
N VAL A 181 -3.42 -13.13 2.52
CA VAL A 181 -3.21 -11.68 2.67
C VAL A 181 -2.69 -11.40 4.07
N VAL A 182 -1.63 -10.61 4.15
CA VAL A 182 -1.10 -10.13 5.43
C VAL A 182 -1.12 -8.61 5.46
N VAL A 183 -1.63 -8.04 6.57
CA VAL A 183 -1.63 -6.59 6.83
C VAL A 183 -0.99 -6.33 8.18
N VAL A 184 -0.16 -5.30 8.27
CA VAL A 184 0.56 -4.92 9.48
C VAL A 184 0.29 -3.48 9.88
N GLY A 185 0.60 -3.15 11.13
CA GLY A 185 0.37 -1.80 11.61
C GLY A 185 1.03 -1.48 12.95
N ASN A 186 0.51 -0.45 13.59
CA ASN A 186 1.03 0.07 14.83
C ASN A 186 0.92 -0.96 15.99
N GLY A 187 1.83 -0.84 16.96
CA GLY A 187 1.84 -1.72 18.14
C GLY A 187 2.19 -3.18 17.84
N GLY A 188 2.84 -3.44 16.70
CA GLY A 188 3.29 -4.77 16.31
C GLY A 188 2.14 -5.70 15.87
N VAL A 189 1.01 -5.15 15.43
CA VAL A 189 -0.09 -5.97 14.94
C VAL A 189 0.25 -6.61 13.60
N VAL A 190 -0.10 -7.88 13.47
CA VAL A 190 -0.04 -8.65 12.22
C VAL A 190 -1.40 -9.29 12.01
N LEU A 191 -2.06 -8.95 10.93
CA LEU A 191 -3.33 -9.52 10.51
C LEU A 191 -3.07 -10.52 9.38
N LYS A 192 -3.69 -11.69 9.42
CA LYS A 192 -3.61 -12.69 8.35
C LYS A 192 -5.00 -13.17 7.94
N SER A 193 -5.21 -13.22 6.64
CA SER A 193 -6.39 -13.79 5.99
C SER A 193 -5.97 -14.93 5.06
N ASP A 194 -6.67 -16.05 5.16
CA ASP A 194 -6.55 -17.20 4.26
C ASP A 194 -7.82 -17.38 3.38
N ASP A 195 -8.73 -16.38 3.39
CA ASP A 195 -10.03 -16.37 2.72
C ASP A 195 -10.23 -15.17 1.77
N ASP A 196 -9.15 -14.73 1.14
CA ASP A 196 -9.14 -13.60 0.18
C ASP A 196 -9.60 -12.26 0.82
N GLY A 197 -9.22 -12.04 2.08
CA GLY A 197 -9.51 -10.80 2.80
C GLY A 197 -10.94 -10.66 3.33
N GLN A 198 -11.74 -11.74 3.38
CA GLN A 198 -13.08 -11.69 3.95
C GLN A 198 -13.05 -11.59 5.48
N SER A 199 -12.09 -12.26 6.10
CA SER A 199 -11.84 -12.16 7.54
C SER A 199 -10.35 -12.20 7.87
N PHE A 200 -9.97 -11.65 9.02
CA PHE A 200 -8.60 -11.65 9.49
C PHE A 200 -8.47 -12.12 10.93
N SER A 201 -7.52 -13.03 11.15
CA SER A 201 -7.00 -13.34 12.46
C SER A 201 -5.95 -12.32 12.87
N VAL A 202 -5.77 -12.10 14.19
CA VAL A 202 -4.84 -11.09 14.74
C VAL A 202 -3.74 -11.78 15.54
N ALA A 203 -2.49 -11.49 15.20
CA ALA A 203 -1.35 -11.80 16.03
C ALA A 203 -0.73 -10.48 16.52
N GLY A 204 -0.53 -10.39 17.83
CA GLY A 204 0.19 -9.27 18.45
C GLY A 204 1.62 -9.66 18.76
N ARG A 205 2.59 -8.91 18.23
CA ARG A 205 4.00 -9.15 18.55
C ARG A 205 4.32 -8.70 19.99
N PRO A 206 5.09 -9.51 20.76
CA PRO A 206 5.43 -9.15 22.15
C PRO A 206 6.24 -7.85 22.28
N ASP A 207 7.03 -7.51 21.24
CA ASP A 207 7.86 -6.30 21.23
C ASP A 207 7.04 -5.01 20.98
N ARG A 208 5.81 -5.13 20.46
CA ARG A 208 4.89 -4.02 20.15
C ARG A 208 5.47 -2.92 19.26
N LEU A 209 6.55 -3.20 18.52
CA LEU A 209 7.16 -2.23 17.63
C LEU A 209 6.27 -2.05 16.38
N SER A 210 5.99 -0.80 16.03
CA SER A 210 5.16 -0.47 14.87
C SER A 210 5.79 -0.98 13.58
N LEU A 211 4.95 -1.57 12.74
CA LEU A 211 5.32 -2.13 11.45
C LEU A 211 4.78 -1.24 10.34
N ALA A 212 5.61 -1.00 9.32
CA ALA A 212 5.27 -0.17 8.17
C ALA A 212 4.96 -1.02 6.92
N GLY A 213 5.55 -2.21 6.80
CA GLY A 213 5.35 -3.07 5.65
C GLY A 213 5.65 -4.53 5.94
N VAL A 214 5.16 -5.40 5.06
CA VAL A 214 5.32 -6.85 5.14
C VAL A 214 5.45 -7.45 3.75
N THR A 215 6.26 -8.49 3.64
CA THR A 215 6.29 -9.41 2.50
C THR A 215 6.68 -10.81 3.00
N ALA A 216 6.78 -11.80 2.12
CA ALA A 216 7.30 -13.11 2.47
C ALA A 216 8.57 -13.44 1.69
N ASN A 217 9.48 -14.16 2.34
CA ASN A 217 10.64 -14.73 1.66
C ASN A 217 10.28 -16.05 0.95
N ALA A 218 11.24 -16.62 0.21
CA ALA A 218 11.06 -17.85 -0.55
C ALA A 218 10.71 -19.10 0.33
N GLN A 219 10.94 -19.02 1.65
CA GLN A 219 10.61 -20.06 2.62
C GLN A 219 9.22 -19.88 3.24
N GLY A 220 8.47 -18.86 2.83
CA GLY A 220 7.15 -18.51 3.36
C GLY A 220 7.18 -17.79 4.73
N ASN A 221 8.36 -17.43 5.22
CA ASN A 221 8.49 -16.60 6.42
C ASN A 221 8.20 -15.14 6.09
N LEU A 222 7.53 -14.43 7.00
CA LEU A 222 7.27 -13.01 6.84
C LEU A 222 8.53 -12.19 7.04
N VAL A 223 8.75 -11.25 6.15
CA VAL A 223 9.75 -10.18 6.28
C VAL A 223 9.00 -8.91 6.67
N LEU A 224 9.19 -8.48 7.90
CA LEU A 224 8.53 -7.33 8.51
C LEU A 224 9.50 -6.15 8.52
N VAL A 225 9.03 -4.99 8.09
CA VAL A 225 9.79 -3.74 8.15
C VAL A 225 9.05 -2.70 8.98
N GLY A 226 9.79 -1.88 9.71
CA GLY A 226 9.21 -0.85 10.56
C GLY A 226 10.16 -0.38 11.64
N GLN A 227 9.61 -0.02 12.78
CA GLN A 227 10.38 0.44 13.92
C GLN A 227 11.37 -0.66 14.37
N GLY A 228 12.66 -0.33 14.40
CA GLY A 228 13.72 -1.29 14.69
C GLY A 228 14.25 -2.08 13.49
N GLY A 229 13.93 -1.67 12.24
CA GLY A 229 14.51 -2.18 11.00
C GLY A 229 13.76 -3.38 10.42
N VAL A 230 14.51 -4.27 9.75
CA VAL A 230 13.98 -5.46 9.05
C VAL A 230 14.07 -6.68 9.97
N ARG A 231 13.01 -7.48 10.00
CA ARG A 231 12.92 -8.71 10.81
C ARG A 231 12.29 -9.84 10.02
N VAL A 232 12.78 -11.06 10.25
CA VAL A 232 12.15 -12.27 9.74
C VAL A 232 11.30 -12.89 10.86
N ALA A 233 10.04 -13.20 10.56
CA ALA A 233 9.08 -13.77 11.48
C ALA A 233 8.47 -15.06 10.89
N SER A 234 7.84 -15.87 11.75
CA SER A 234 7.07 -17.04 11.30
C SER A 234 5.94 -16.62 10.34
N PRO A 235 5.33 -17.54 9.59
CA PRO A 235 4.16 -17.26 8.76
C PRO A 235 2.95 -16.69 9.52
N THR A 236 2.94 -16.77 10.85
CA THR A 236 1.93 -16.18 11.73
C THR A 236 2.34 -14.81 12.29
N GLY A 237 3.50 -14.28 11.91
CA GLY A 237 3.99 -12.98 12.35
C GLY A 237 4.74 -12.97 13.70
N LEU A 238 4.84 -14.10 14.38
CA LEU A 238 5.60 -14.23 15.64
C LEU A 238 7.09 -14.45 15.35
N ASN A 239 7.93 -14.26 16.38
CA ASN A 239 9.36 -14.53 16.24
C ASN A 239 9.61 -16.00 15.88
N LEU A 240 10.64 -16.25 15.04
CA LEU A 240 11.06 -17.62 14.73
C LEU A 240 11.39 -18.38 16.03
N GLY A 241 10.79 -19.56 16.19
CA GLY A 241 10.96 -20.37 17.40
C GLY A 241 9.98 -20.12 18.55
N GLN A 242 9.06 -19.16 18.40
CA GLN A 242 7.89 -19.00 19.27
C GLN A 242 6.66 -19.55 18.55
N GLN A 243 6.24 -20.73 18.92
CA GLN A 243 4.96 -21.37 18.51
C GLN A 243 3.99 -21.30 19.67
#